data_3f0e87219f8d4e78395f472271e9e292
#
_entry.id   3f0e87219f8d4e78395f472271e9e292
#
_cell.length_a   1.000
_cell.length_b   1.000
_cell.length_c   1.000
_cell.angle_alpha   90.00
_cell.angle_beta   90.00
_cell.angle_gamma   90.00
#
_symmetry.space_group_name_H-M   'P 1'
#
loop_
_entity.id
_entity.type
_entity.pdbx_description
1 polymer ?
#
loop_
_entity_poly.entity_id
_entity_poly.type
_entity_poly.pdbx_seq_one_letter_code
_entity_poly.pdbx_strand_id
1 'polypeptide(L)'
;MMTSRSEYRLILRQDNADQRLMPLGHELGLLSEERYQHMLEKYRLVAQEKKRVLKTNLAPAPELNAFLEQHGTSGITTGCKVADLIRRPQLGYAVIAPFDPTRPALEPVIGEQVEIQIKYDGYIPKQLEQIERMRKLENRKMPEDLDYTTIHGLRLEAAEKLNAHRPQNLGQ
;
A
#
# COMPACT_ATOMS: atom_id res chain seq x y z
N MET A 1 -3.25 -17.44 -5.10
CA MET A 1 -4.48 -16.60 -5.03
C MET A 1 -4.56 -15.76 -6.30
N MET A 2 -5.67 -15.81 -7.02
CA MET A 2 -5.84 -15.04 -8.26
C MET A 2 -6.06 -13.56 -7.92
N THR A 3 -5.04 -12.75 -8.06
CA THR A 3 -5.07 -11.31 -7.75
C THR A 3 -5.89 -10.48 -8.75
N SER A 4 -6.23 -11.06 -9.93
CA SER A 4 -7.01 -10.38 -10.97
C SER A 4 -8.44 -10.02 -10.55
N ARG A 5 -8.97 -10.68 -9.52
CA ARG A 5 -10.31 -10.41 -8.97
C ARG A 5 -10.32 -9.50 -7.74
N SER A 6 -9.15 -9.03 -7.30
CA SER A 6 -9.05 -8.11 -6.16
C SER A 6 -9.05 -6.67 -6.66
N GLU A 7 -10.05 -5.88 -6.26
CA GLU A 7 -10.20 -4.48 -6.66
C GLU A 7 -9.11 -3.58 -6.03
N TYR A 8 -8.68 -3.91 -4.80
CA TYR A 8 -7.77 -3.06 -4.02
C TYR A 8 -6.42 -3.71 -3.76
N ARG A 9 -5.75 -4.18 -4.83
CA ARG A 9 -4.51 -4.98 -4.77
C ARG A 9 -3.35 -4.30 -4.06
N LEU A 10 -3.27 -2.97 -4.09
CA LEU A 10 -2.20 -2.24 -3.40
C LEU A 10 -2.39 -2.19 -1.88
N ILE A 11 -3.62 -2.40 -1.40
CA ILE A 11 -3.96 -2.39 0.02
C ILE A 11 -4.08 -3.80 0.55
N LEU A 12 -4.73 -4.70 -0.22
CA LEU A 12 -4.97 -6.10 0.17
C LEU A 12 -3.81 -6.99 -0.31
N ARG A 13 -2.64 -6.81 0.29
CA ARG A 13 -1.45 -7.59 -0.03
C ARG A 13 -1.25 -8.72 0.98
N GLN A 14 -0.49 -9.75 0.56
CA GLN A 14 -0.10 -10.85 1.43
C GLN A 14 0.87 -10.38 2.52
N ASP A 15 1.81 -9.50 2.16
CA ASP A 15 2.86 -8.99 3.05
C ASP A 15 2.33 -8.18 4.24
N ASN A 16 1.12 -7.61 4.15
CA ASN A 16 0.49 -6.83 5.20
C ASN A 16 -0.77 -7.49 5.80
N ALA A 17 -0.99 -8.77 5.51
CA ALA A 17 -2.18 -9.49 5.99
C ALA A 17 -2.20 -9.59 7.52
N ASP A 18 -1.06 -9.79 8.15
CA ASP A 18 -0.90 -9.79 9.59
C ASP A 18 -1.33 -8.46 10.22
N GLN A 19 -0.85 -7.33 9.71
CA GLN A 19 -1.23 -6.00 10.19
C GLN A 19 -2.74 -5.73 10.12
N ARG A 20 -3.40 -6.26 9.08
CA ARG A 20 -4.84 -6.04 8.87
C ARG A 20 -5.73 -6.99 9.67
N LEU A 21 -5.31 -8.24 9.85
CA LEU A 21 -6.17 -9.30 10.37
C LEU A 21 -5.86 -9.70 11.82
N MET A 22 -4.60 -9.58 12.26
CA MET A 22 -4.22 -10.00 13.61
C MET A 22 -4.89 -9.18 14.72
N PRO A 23 -5.14 -7.87 14.59
CA PRO A 23 -5.90 -7.13 15.61
C PRO A 23 -7.28 -7.72 15.85
N LEU A 24 -8.02 -8.00 14.78
CA LEU A 24 -9.35 -8.63 14.87
C LEU A 24 -9.25 -10.07 15.40
N GLY A 25 -8.26 -10.85 14.92
CA GLY A 25 -8.04 -12.21 15.41
C GLY A 25 -7.73 -12.27 16.91
N HIS A 26 -6.99 -11.29 17.42
CA HIS A 26 -6.70 -11.15 18.85
C HIS A 26 -7.96 -10.77 19.64
N GLU A 27 -8.73 -9.79 19.18
CA GLU A 27 -10.00 -9.38 19.80
C GLU A 27 -10.99 -10.54 19.92
N LEU A 28 -11.05 -11.41 18.90
CA LEU A 28 -11.89 -12.60 18.87
C LEU A 28 -11.31 -13.81 19.64
N GLY A 29 -10.16 -13.68 20.28
CA GLY A 29 -9.50 -14.76 21.01
C GLY A 29 -8.91 -15.88 20.14
N LEU A 30 -8.76 -15.64 18.83
CA LEU A 30 -8.20 -16.60 17.87
C LEU A 30 -6.65 -16.56 17.80
N LEU A 31 -6.04 -15.56 18.44
CA LEU A 31 -4.62 -15.32 18.42
C LEU A 31 -4.10 -15.12 19.84
N SER A 32 -2.95 -15.76 20.17
CA SER A 32 -2.31 -15.55 21.46
C SER A 32 -1.74 -14.14 21.61
N GLU A 33 -1.71 -13.62 22.84
CA GLU A 33 -1.11 -12.32 23.18
C GLU A 33 0.34 -12.23 22.68
N GLU A 34 1.15 -13.27 22.89
CA GLU A 34 2.55 -13.31 22.46
C GLU A 34 2.71 -13.04 20.96
N ARG A 35 1.92 -13.71 20.12
CA ARG A 35 1.96 -13.52 18.66
C ARG A 35 1.47 -12.13 18.25
N TYR A 36 0.48 -11.59 18.96
CA TYR A 36 0.00 -10.25 18.72
C TYR A 36 1.04 -9.20 19.06
N GLN A 37 1.71 -9.32 20.22
CA GLN A 37 2.79 -8.43 20.63
C GLN A 37 3.99 -8.49 19.67
N HIS A 38 4.35 -9.67 19.19
CA HIS A 38 5.41 -9.83 18.18
C HIS A 38 5.07 -9.07 16.89
N MET A 39 3.84 -9.12 16.42
CA MET A 39 3.38 -8.36 15.26
C MET A 39 3.45 -6.85 15.53
N LEU A 40 3.00 -6.37 16.68
CA LEU A 40 3.06 -4.95 17.04
C LEU A 40 4.50 -4.45 17.07
N GLU A 41 5.42 -5.22 17.66
CA GLU A 41 6.85 -4.87 17.71
C GLU A 41 7.48 -4.82 16.30
N LYS A 42 7.18 -5.80 15.45
CA LYS A 42 7.60 -5.79 14.04
C LYS A 42 7.22 -4.48 13.36
N TYR A 43 5.95 -4.06 13.45
CA TYR A 43 5.51 -2.83 12.78
C TYR A 43 5.98 -1.55 13.46
N ARG A 44 6.25 -1.59 14.74
CA ARG A 44 6.94 -0.50 15.45
C ARG A 44 8.35 -0.28 14.89
N LEU A 45 9.12 -1.36 14.71
CA LEU A 45 10.46 -1.31 14.12
C LEU A 45 10.42 -0.88 12.65
N VAL A 46 9.46 -1.37 11.87
CA VAL A 46 9.25 -0.92 10.47
C VAL A 46 8.99 0.58 10.41
N ALA A 47 8.11 1.11 11.26
CA ALA A 47 7.79 2.54 11.27
C ALA A 47 9.00 3.40 11.71
N GLN A 48 9.74 2.94 12.69
CA GLN A 48 10.96 3.60 13.16
C GLN A 48 12.01 3.66 12.05
N GLU A 49 12.27 2.55 11.39
CA GLU A 49 13.27 2.45 10.32
C GLU A 49 12.83 3.23 9.08
N LYS A 50 11.57 3.17 8.68
CA LYS A 50 11.01 4.01 7.60
C LYS A 50 11.27 5.49 7.90
N LYS A 51 11.02 5.94 9.13
CA LYS A 51 11.28 7.33 9.55
C LYS A 51 12.76 7.68 9.47
N ARG A 52 13.66 6.74 9.81
CA ARG A 52 15.09 6.93 9.72
C ARG A 52 15.53 7.12 8.26
N VAL A 53 15.21 6.19 7.35
CA VAL A 53 15.66 6.26 5.96
C VAL A 53 15.09 7.47 5.20
N LEU A 54 13.90 7.95 5.59
CA LEU A 54 13.32 9.20 5.08
C LEU A 54 14.08 10.46 5.52
N LYS A 55 14.87 10.38 6.60
CA LYS A 55 15.64 11.49 7.15
C LYS A 55 17.14 11.41 6.83
N THR A 56 17.68 10.21 6.69
CA THR A 56 19.10 9.98 6.44
C THR A 56 19.50 10.45 5.05
N ASN A 57 20.49 11.32 4.98
CA ASN A 57 21.08 11.81 3.74
C ASN A 57 22.31 10.99 3.36
N LEU A 58 22.47 10.73 2.08
CA LEU A 58 23.70 10.23 1.46
C LEU A 58 24.30 11.33 0.60
N ALA A 59 25.59 11.60 0.78
CA ALA A 59 26.34 12.50 -0.08
C ALA A 59 26.77 11.80 -1.38
N PRO A 60 26.94 12.53 -2.49
CA PRO A 60 27.55 11.98 -3.69
C PRO A 60 28.97 11.50 -3.36
N ALA A 61 29.31 10.30 -3.81
CA ALA A 61 30.64 9.72 -3.68
C ALA A 61 30.95 8.91 -4.95
N PRO A 62 32.21 8.86 -5.40
CA PRO A 62 32.57 8.08 -6.60
C PRO A 62 32.17 6.61 -6.48
N GLU A 63 32.39 6.00 -5.31
CA GLU A 63 32.07 4.60 -5.02
C GLU A 63 30.55 4.36 -5.09
N LEU A 64 29.75 5.26 -4.51
CA LEU A 64 28.29 5.18 -4.58
C LEU A 64 27.80 5.32 -6.03
N ASN A 65 28.35 6.27 -6.80
CA ASN A 65 27.94 6.48 -8.19
C ASN A 65 28.32 5.28 -9.06
N ALA A 66 29.53 4.73 -8.93
CA ALA A 66 29.92 3.51 -9.62
C ALA A 66 28.99 2.32 -9.27
N PHE A 67 28.62 2.18 -8.01
CA PHE A 67 27.66 1.17 -7.56
C PHE A 67 26.27 1.36 -8.20
N LEU A 68 25.76 2.59 -8.24
CA LEU A 68 24.47 2.91 -8.84
C LEU A 68 24.45 2.58 -10.34
N GLU A 69 25.52 2.91 -11.07
CA GLU A 69 25.69 2.60 -12.50
C GLU A 69 25.75 1.10 -12.76
N GLN A 70 26.47 0.33 -11.93
CA GLN A 70 26.51 -1.14 -11.98
C GLN A 70 25.12 -1.76 -11.81
N HIS A 71 24.24 -1.12 -11.05
CA HIS A 71 22.85 -1.55 -10.84
C HIS A 71 21.88 -0.98 -11.89
N GLY A 72 22.39 -0.40 -12.98
CA GLY A 72 21.57 0.11 -14.08
C GLY A 72 20.74 1.36 -13.72
N THR A 73 21.21 2.15 -12.76
CA THR A 73 20.55 3.41 -12.37
C THR A 73 21.54 4.57 -12.39
N SER A 74 21.07 5.79 -12.59
CA SER A 74 21.92 6.99 -12.67
C SER A 74 22.55 7.33 -11.33
N GLY A 75 23.81 7.79 -11.36
CA GLY A 75 24.47 8.36 -10.20
C GLY A 75 23.75 9.58 -9.64
N ILE A 76 24.21 10.07 -8.50
CA ILE A 76 23.71 11.28 -7.86
C ILE A 76 24.75 12.39 -7.90
N THR A 77 24.33 13.61 -8.21
CA THR A 77 25.19 14.81 -8.23
C THR A 77 25.04 15.67 -6.98
N THR A 78 23.91 15.52 -6.30
CA THR A 78 23.58 16.22 -5.04
C THR A 78 23.19 15.19 -3.98
N GLY A 79 23.27 15.57 -2.70
CA GLY A 79 22.82 14.71 -1.62
C GLY A 79 21.33 14.32 -1.76
N CYS A 80 21.03 13.07 -1.50
CA CYS A 80 19.67 12.53 -1.54
C CYS A 80 19.34 11.73 -0.28
N LYS A 81 18.07 11.45 -0.04
CA LYS A 81 17.66 10.58 1.05
C LYS A 81 17.91 9.10 0.70
N VAL A 82 18.24 8.29 1.71
CA VAL A 82 18.28 6.82 1.54
C VAL A 82 16.99 6.30 0.93
N ALA A 83 15.85 6.82 1.37
CA ALA A 83 14.54 6.47 0.83
C ALA A 83 14.39 6.75 -0.67
N ASP A 84 15.04 7.81 -1.20
CA ASP A 84 14.95 8.15 -2.62
C ASP A 84 15.69 7.13 -3.50
N LEU A 85 16.77 6.55 -2.99
CA LEU A 85 17.46 5.45 -3.65
C LEU A 85 16.63 4.15 -3.56
N ILE A 86 16.03 3.85 -2.41
CA ILE A 86 15.16 2.67 -2.25
C ILE A 86 13.93 2.73 -3.20
N ARG A 87 13.41 3.92 -3.53
CA ARG A 87 12.30 4.09 -4.49
C ARG A 87 12.65 3.68 -5.91
N ARG A 88 13.94 3.62 -6.26
CA ARG A 88 14.36 3.20 -7.60
C ARG A 88 14.10 1.71 -7.80
N PRO A 89 13.51 1.27 -8.94
CA PRO A 89 13.15 -0.14 -9.15
C PRO A 89 14.34 -1.11 -9.02
N GLN A 90 15.54 -0.67 -9.43
CA GLN A 90 16.76 -1.48 -9.44
C GLN A 90 17.38 -1.65 -8.04
N LEU A 91 16.99 -0.81 -7.09
CA LEU A 91 17.57 -0.80 -5.75
C LEU A 91 16.56 -1.27 -4.72
N GLY A 92 17.08 -1.81 -3.61
CA GLY A 92 16.30 -2.24 -2.47
C GLY A 92 16.95 -1.83 -1.16
N TYR A 93 16.21 -1.99 -0.07
CA TYR A 93 16.71 -1.69 1.27
C TYR A 93 17.99 -2.49 1.61
N ALA A 94 18.05 -3.77 1.23
CA ALA A 94 19.23 -4.60 1.46
C ALA A 94 20.40 -4.20 0.54
N VAL A 95 20.11 -3.84 -0.71
CA VAL A 95 21.10 -3.51 -1.73
C VAL A 95 21.89 -2.25 -1.39
N ILE A 96 21.23 -1.24 -0.82
CA ILE A 96 21.88 0.05 -0.46
C ILE A 96 22.65 0.00 0.88
N ALA A 97 22.58 -1.12 1.60
CA ALA A 97 23.19 -1.28 2.91
C ALA A 97 24.67 -0.86 3.04
N PRO A 98 25.56 -1.14 2.06
CA PRO A 98 26.96 -0.76 2.17
C PRO A 98 27.20 0.75 2.26
N PHE A 99 26.24 1.55 1.80
CA PHE A 99 26.34 3.01 1.78
C PHE A 99 25.54 3.70 2.89
N ASP A 100 24.88 2.93 3.77
CA ASP A 100 24.14 3.44 4.92
C ASP A 100 24.81 3.03 6.24
N PRO A 101 25.82 3.77 6.70
CA PRO A 101 26.57 3.42 7.92
C PRO A 101 25.74 3.52 9.21
N THR A 102 24.58 4.17 9.13
CA THR A 102 23.68 4.33 10.27
C THR A 102 22.60 3.24 10.32
N ARG A 103 22.65 2.29 9.40
CA ARG A 103 21.68 1.19 9.30
C ARG A 103 21.73 0.31 10.55
N PRO A 104 20.59 0.12 11.26
CA PRO A 104 20.52 -0.81 12.38
C PRO A 104 20.53 -2.27 11.92
N ALA A 105 20.98 -3.17 12.79
CA ALA A 105 20.84 -4.61 12.60
C ALA A 105 19.37 -4.99 12.88
N LEU A 106 18.62 -5.27 11.82
CA LEU A 106 17.22 -5.65 11.87
C LEU A 106 17.02 -7.00 11.17
N GLU A 107 15.98 -7.72 11.55
CA GLU A 107 15.56 -8.91 10.84
C GLU A 107 15.24 -8.61 9.37
N PRO A 108 15.56 -9.51 8.43
CA PRO A 108 15.34 -9.30 7.00
C PRO A 108 13.90 -8.91 6.66
N VAL A 109 12.92 -9.51 7.33
CA VAL A 109 11.48 -9.24 7.12
C VAL A 109 11.11 -7.78 7.43
N ILE A 110 11.80 -7.14 8.37
CA ILE A 110 11.59 -5.71 8.69
C ILE A 110 12.11 -4.86 7.53
N GLY A 111 13.31 -5.17 7.02
CA GLY A 111 13.90 -4.49 5.87
C GLY A 111 13.04 -4.59 4.61
N GLU A 112 12.50 -5.77 4.32
CA GLU A 112 11.55 -5.99 3.23
C GLU A 112 10.29 -5.13 3.38
N GLN A 113 9.71 -5.07 4.58
CA GLN A 113 8.52 -4.25 4.85
C GLN A 113 8.82 -2.75 4.71
N VAL A 114 9.99 -2.29 5.13
CA VAL A 114 10.43 -0.89 4.92
C VAL A 114 10.53 -0.60 3.42
N GLU A 115 11.18 -1.48 2.65
CA GLU A 115 11.30 -1.34 1.20
C GLU A 115 9.93 -1.25 0.53
N ILE A 116 9.03 -2.19 0.82
CA ILE A 116 7.67 -2.23 0.28
C ILE A 116 6.94 -0.93 0.61
N GLN A 117 6.96 -0.49 1.87
CA GLN A 117 6.29 0.73 2.28
C GLN A 117 6.86 1.99 1.61
N ILE A 118 8.18 2.05 1.36
CA ILE A 118 8.81 3.17 0.66
C ILE A 118 8.42 3.19 -0.82
N LYS A 119 8.46 2.03 -1.49
CA LYS A 119 8.11 1.91 -2.92
C LYS A 119 6.63 2.19 -3.19
N TYR A 120 5.74 1.82 -2.27
CA TYR A 120 4.29 2.04 -2.42
C TYR A 120 3.78 3.36 -1.82
N ASP A 121 4.64 4.15 -1.17
CA ASP A 121 4.26 5.37 -0.43
C ASP A 121 3.49 6.40 -1.28
N GLY A 122 3.82 6.50 -2.59
CA GLY A 122 3.12 7.39 -3.53
C GLY A 122 1.82 6.81 -4.12
N TYR A 123 1.60 5.51 -4.03
CA TYR A 123 0.46 4.82 -4.66
C TYR A 123 -0.69 4.57 -3.68
N ILE A 124 -0.38 4.20 -2.44
CA ILE A 124 -1.38 3.86 -1.41
C ILE A 124 -2.35 5.02 -1.13
N PRO A 125 -1.91 6.28 -0.93
CA PRO A 125 -2.82 7.40 -0.70
C PRO A 125 -3.80 7.62 -1.85
N LYS A 126 -3.34 7.50 -3.10
CA LYS A 126 -4.20 7.63 -4.30
C LYS A 126 -5.28 6.54 -4.33
N GLN A 127 -4.92 5.31 -3.99
CA GLN A 127 -5.91 4.23 -3.95
C GLN A 127 -6.91 4.41 -2.81
N LEU A 128 -6.47 4.87 -1.63
CA LEU A 128 -7.37 5.19 -0.51
C LEU A 128 -8.36 6.30 -0.89
N GLU A 129 -7.92 7.32 -1.60
CA GLU A 129 -8.79 8.37 -2.12
C GLU A 129 -9.83 7.83 -3.12
N GLN A 130 -9.42 6.93 -4.01
CA GLN A 130 -10.35 6.25 -4.93
C GLN A 130 -11.40 5.43 -4.18
N ILE A 131 -10.98 4.66 -3.16
CA ILE A 131 -11.88 3.87 -2.31
C ILE A 131 -12.92 4.78 -1.64
N GLU A 132 -12.47 5.88 -1.06
CA GLU A 132 -13.36 6.81 -0.38
C GLU A 132 -14.35 7.47 -1.35
N ARG A 133 -13.92 7.80 -2.56
CA ARG A 133 -14.81 8.31 -3.63
C ARG A 133 -15.86 7.26 -4.02
N MET A 134 -15.44 6.01 -4.24
CA MET A 134 -16.34 4.90 -4.57
C MET A 134 -17.36 4.67 -3.46
N ARG A 135 -16.91 4.61 -2.20
CA ARG A 135 -17.77 4.46 -1.03
C ARG A 135 -18.84 5.57 -0.93
N LYS A 136 -18.46 6.81 -1.23
CA LYS A 136 -19.42 7.93 -1.26
C LYS A 136 -20.45 7.76 -2.38
N LEU A 137 -20.04 7.27 -3.56
CA LEU A 137 -20.95 6.98 -4.66
C LEU A 137 -21.87 5.82 -4.32
N GLU A 138 -21.35 4.71 -3.78
CA GLU A 138 -22.12 3.55 -3.37
C GLU A 138 -23.20 3.90 -2.35
N ASN A 139 -22.89 4.80 -1.39
CA ASN A 139 -23.83 5.24 -0.38
C ASN A 139 -24.79 6.35 -0.88
N ARG A 140 -24.67 6.82 -2.13
CA ARG A 140 -25.56 7.84 -2.69
C ARG A 140 -26.95 7.27 -2.85
N LYS A 141 -27.91 7.86 -2.13
CA LYS A 141 -29.31 7.44 -2.18
C LYS A 141 -29.90 7.64 -3.57
N MET A 142 -30.66 6.65 -4.01
CA MET A 142 -31.49 6.72 -5.21
C MET A 142 -32.90 7.24 -4.84
N PRO A 143 -33.54 8.07 -5.71
CA PRO A 143 -34.94 8.43 -5.52
C PRO A 143 -35.84 7.18 -5.53
N GLU A 144 -36.77 7.09 -4.60
CA GLU A 144 -37.67 5.93 -4.46
C GLU A 144 -38.65 5.80 -5.64
N ASP A 145 -38.96 6.93 -6.27
CA ASP A 145 -39.89 7.06 -7.41
C ASP A 145 -39.19 7.01 -8.78
N LEU A 146 -37.89 6.71 -8.83
CA LEU A 146 -37.12 6.66 -10.08
C LEU A 146 -37.63 5.55 -11.00
N ASP A 147 -38.05 5.94 -12.20
CA ASP A 147 -38.35 5.00 -13.30
C ASP A 147 -37.14 4.82 -14.20
N TYR A 148 -36.53 3.65 -14.11
CA TYR A 148 -35.30 3.33 -14.85
C TYR A 148 -35.52 3.20 -16.36
N THR A 149 -36.77 3.07 -16.84
CA THR A 149 -37.10 3.06 -18.29
C THR A 149 -36.89 4.42 -18.95
N THR A 150 -36.93 5.50 -18.16
CA THR A 150 -36.71 6.87 -18.65
C THR A 150 -35.25 7.24 -18.83
N ILE A 151 -34.32 6.40 -18.33
CA ILE A 151 -32.88 6.67 -18.39
C ILE A 151 -32.33 6.29 -19.76
N HIS A 152 -31.97 7.31 -20.57
CA HIS A 152 -31.37 7.09 -21.87
C HIS A 152 -30.03 6.35 -21.78
N GLY A 153 -29.85 5.32 -22.63
CA GLY A 153 -28.64 4.51 -22.68
C GLY A 153 -28.66 3.28 -21.77
N LEU A 154 -29.66 3.11 -20.92
CA LEU A 154 -29.86 1.90 -20.16
C LEU A 154 -30.47 0.81 -21.06
N ARG A 155 -29.91 -0.42 -21.03
CA ARG A 155 -30.49 -1.56 -21.74
C ARG A 155 -31.83 -1.94 -21.11
N LEU A 156 -32.81 -2.35 -21.94
CA LEU A 156 -34.16 -2.72 -21.50
C LEU A 156 -34.16 -3.74 -20.35
N GLU A 157 -33.39 -4.81 -20.48
CA GLU A 157 -33.25 -5.83 -19.42
C GLU A 157 -32.70 -5.25 -18.10
N ALA A 158 -31.75 -4.31 -18.17
CA ALA A 158 -31.20 -3.65 -16.99
C ALA A 158 -32.23 -2.73 -16.32
N ALA A 159 -33.01 -1.97 -17.14
CA ALA A 159 -34.08 -1.13 -16.64
C ALA A 159 -35.17 -1.94 -15.94
N GLU A 160 -35.58 -3.05 -16.52
CA GLU A 160 -36.58 -3.98 -15.94
C GLU A 160 -36.09 -4.56 -14.60
N LYS A 161 -34.84 -5.03 -14.53
CA LYS A 161 -34.26 -5.55 -13.29
C LYS A 161 -34.15 -4.48 -12.20
N LEU A 162 -33.70 -3.27 -12.56
CA LEU A 162 -33.59 -2.15 -11.60
C LEU A 162 -34.96 -1.69 -11.11
N ASN A 163 -35.99 -1.63 -11.98
CA ASN A 163 -37.35 -1.34 -11.57
C ASN A 163 -37.95 -2.42 -10.66
N ALA A 164 -37.57 -3.68 -10.86
CA ALA A 164 -38.01 -4.80 -10.00
C ALA A 164 -37.32 -4.79 -8.63
N HIS A 165 -36.01 -4.54 -8.59
CA HIS A 165 -35.21 -4.57 -7.35
C HIS A 165 -35.27 -3.27 -6.54
N ARG A 166 -35.52 -2.12 -7.21
CA ARG A 166 -35.58 -0.80 -6.60
C ARG A 166 -34.43 -0.53 -5.62
N PRO A 167 -33.16 -0.47 -6.09
CA PRO A 167 -32.03 -0.24 -5.22
C PRO A 167 -32.15 1.10 -4.49
N GLN A 168 -31.82 1.11 -3.18
CA GLN A 168 -31.89 2.29 -2.34
C GLN A 168 -30.67 3.21 -2.51
N ASN A 169 -29.57 2.66 -3.04
CA ASN A 169 -28.32 3.37 -3.30
C ASN A 169 -27.60 2.79 -4.52
N LEU A 170 -26.54 3.48 -4.96
CA LEU A 170 -25.75 3.04 -6.13
C LEU A 170 -24.91 1.79 -5.90
N GLY A 171 -24.72 1.35 -4.64
CA GLY A 171 -23.96 0.16 -4.29
C GLY A 171 -24.75 -1.13 -4.26
N GLN A 172 -26.07 -1.05 -4.38
CA GLN A 172 -26.98 -2.19 -4.48
C GLN A 172 -27.29 -2.53 -5.94
#